data_7d49a40548f05214316d77aa6ce64834
#
_entry.id   7d49a40548f05214316d77aa6ce64834
#
_cell.length_a   1.000
_cell.length_b   1.000
_cell.length_c   1.000
_cell.angle_alpha   90.00
_cell.angle_beta   90.00
_cell.angle_gamma   90.00
#
_symmetry.space_group_name_H-M   'P 1'
#
loop_
_entity.id
_entity.type
_entity.pdbx_description
1 polymer ?
#
loop_
_entity_poly.entity_id
_entity_poly.type
_entity_poly.pdbx_seq_one_letter_code
_entity_poly.pdbx_strand_id
1 'polypeptide(L)'
;MIQIKDKSACCGCAACVQICPKQCISLKEDKEGFLYPTVNRNLCIECGKCETVCPKLHSFEAHEPLKVFAAQHFDESARAASSSGGIFTLLADAVINEGGVVFGARFDSDWSAIHDFTETHEGLQAFRGSKYLQSRIRNTYQQAEKFLKSGRQVLFTGTPCQIAGLKKYLRTDYDNLLAVDFVCHGVPSPLVWKKYLEETIACQCEKKSVLLHSNPLISERGSIAHIHKRKIDTISFRNKDLGWKKYSFALTLSEVTTIGEQNTVFLSTIFSENTYMQAFLANFSLRPSCYHCPVKGGKSGSDLTIGDFW
;
A
#
# COMPACT_ATOMS: atom_id res chain seq x y z
N MET A 1 -6.19 19.54 20.46
CA MET A 1 -5.64 18.16 20.55
C MET A 1 -6.49 17.24 19.71
N ILE A 2 -5.91 16.53 18.75
CA ILE A 2 -6.65 15.64 17.84
C ILE A 2 -7.42 14.55 18.59
N GLN A 3 -8.71 14.41 18.30
CA GLN A 3 -9.58 13.39 18.87
C GLN A 3 -10.47 12.84 17.76
N ILE A 4 -10.48 11.52 17.61
CA ILE A 4 -11.30 10.82 16.61
C ILE A 4 -12.52 10.23 17.32
N LYS A 5 -13.63 10.97 17.30
CA LYS A 5 -14.92 10.49 17.84
C LYS A 5 -15.63 9.57 16.83
N ASP A 6 -15.58 9.92 15.55
CA ASP A 6 -16.10 9.14 14.44
C ASP A 6 -14.93 8.67 13.56
N LYS A 7 -14.88 7.37 13.28
CA LYS A 7 -13.85 6.74 12.44
C LYS A 7 -13.78 7.32 11.03
N SER A 8 -14.89 7.83 10.49
CA SER A 8 -14.93 8.49 9.19
C SER A 8 -14.15 9.81 9.16
N ALA A 9 -13.88 10.41 10.33
CA ALA A 9 -13.11 11.64 10.48
C ALA A 9 -11.59 11.45 10.37
N CYS A 10 -11.09 10.21 10.16
CA CYS A 10 -9.65 9.95 10.09
C CYS A 10 -9.27 9.09 8.89
N CYS A 11 -8.46 9.61 7.98
CA CYS A 11 -7.95 8.88 6.81
C CYS A 11 -6.69 8.03 7.10
N GLY A 12 -6.11 8.11 8.30
CA GLY A 12 -4.92 7.32 8.67
C GLY A 12 -3.60 7.81 8.05
N CYS A 13 -3.51 9.06 7.63
CA CYS A 13 -2.31 9.63 7.00
C CYS A 13 -1.11 9.81 7.96
N ALA A 14 -1.31 9.66 9.27
CA ALA A 14 -0.28 9.77 10.31
C ALA A 14 0.46 11.13 10.41
N ALA A 15 0.03 12.20 9.74
CA ALA A 15 0.66 13.51 9.83
C ALA A 15 0.65 14.05 11.26
N CYS A 16 -0.47 13.88 12.00
CA CYS A 16 -0.61 14.30 13.38
C CYS A 16 0.38 13.62 14.35
N VAL A 17 0.75 12.36 14.05
CA VAL A 17 1.74 11.61 14.85
C VAL A 17 3.13 12.19 14.63
N GLN A 18 3.52 12.39 13.37
CA GLN A 18 4.87 12.81 13.00
C GLN A 18 5.18 14.26 13.34
N ILE A 19 4.15 15.14 13.34
CA ILE A 19 4.33 16.56 13.69
C ILE A 19 4.41 16.81 15.21
N CYS A 20 4.04 15.82 16.04
CA CYS A 20 3.93 16.02 17.48
C CYS A 20 5.32 16.21 18.13
N PRO A 21 5.66 17.42 18.67
CA PRO A 21 6.97 17.67 19.24
C PRO A 21 7.24 16.90 20.54
N LYS A 22 6.16 16.45 21.22
CA LYS A 22 6.23 15.65 22.44
C LYS A 22 6.06 14.15 22.18
N GLN A 23 5.88 13.74 20.92
CA GLN A 23 5.66 12.32 20.54
C GLN A 23 4.57 11.65 21.39
N CYS A 24 3.57 12.43 21.81
CA CYS A 24 2.50 11.95 22.68
C CYS A 24 1.33 11.33 21.92
N ILE A 25 1.43 11.17 20.59
CA ILE A 25 0.40 10.58 19.74
C ILE A 25 0.92 9.26 19.19
N SER A 26 0.24 8.18 19.54
CA SER A 26 0.48 6.84 19.01
C SER A 26 -0.66 6.40 18.08
N LEU A 27 -0.40 5.43 17.22
CA LEU A 27 -1.44 4.80 16.40
C LEU A 27 -1.85 3.48 17.03
N LYS A 28 -3.16 3.29 17.22
CA LYS A 28 -3.75 2.03 17.69
C LYS A 28 -4.63 1.43 16.62
N GLU A 29 -4.53 0.13 16.47
CA GLU A 29 -5.41 -0.65 15.60
C GLU A 29 -6.81 -0.75 16.21
N ASP A 30 -7.82 -0.65 15.36
CA ASP A 30 -9.18 -1.03 15.67
C ASP A 30 -9.44 -2.51 15.32
N LYS A 31 -10.69 -2.97 15.51
CA LYS A 31 -11.09 -4.35 15.20
C LYS A 31 -11.13 -4.71 13.70
N GLU A 32 -10.88 -3.76 12.83
CA GLU A 32 -10.72 -3.95 11.38
C GLU A 32 -9.25 -3.80 10.92
N GLY A 33 -8.32 -3.57 11.87
CA GLY A 33 -6.90 -3.38 11.60
C GLY A 33 -6.53 -1.98 11.11
N PHE A 34 -7.48 -1.03 11.09
CA PHE A 34 -7.17 0.36 10.74
C PHE A 34 -6.53 1.08 11.91
N LEU A 35 -5.49 1.86 11.60
CA LEU A 35 -4.77 2.67 12.58
C LEU A 35 -5.47 4.02 12.82
N TYR A 36 -5.68 4.34 14.11
CA TYR A 36 -6.23 5.62 14.56
C TYR A 36 -5.34 6.27 15.62
N PRO A 37 -5.19 7.62 15.61
CA PRO A 37 -4.37 8.31 16.59
C PRO A 37 -4.99 8.26 17.98
N THR A 38 -4.15 7.99 18.97
CA THR A 38 -4.47 8.04 20.41
C THR A 38 -3.47 8.97 21.10
N VAL A 39 -3.95 9.92 21.88
CA VAL A 39 -3.12 10.92 22.55
C VAL A 39 -2.89 10.57 24.01
N ASN A 40 -1.62 10.53 24.43
CA ASN A 40 -1.28 10.53 25.85
C ASN A 40 -1.42 11.93 26.41
N ARG A 41 -2.50 12.18 27.17
CA ARG A 41 -2.84 13.50 27.70
C ARG A 41 -1.80 14.03 28.70
N ASN A 42 -1.13 13.16 29.43
CA ASN A 42 -0.13 13.56 30.43
C ASN A 42 1.12 14.16 29.80
N LEU A 43 1.40 13.83 28.53
CA LEU A 43 2.55 14.35 27.77
C LEU A 43 2.14 15.50 26.82
N CYS A 44 0.86 15.70 26.60
CA CYS A 44 0.35 16.66 25.63
C CYS A 44 0.43 18.09 26.21
N ILE A 45 1.09 18.98 25.47
CA ILE A 45 1.19 20.41 25.79
C ILE A 45 0.14 21.28 25.10
N GLU A 46 -0.87 20.67 24.52
CA GLU A 46 -2.02 21.31 23.83
C GLU A 46 -1.65 22.34 22.74
N CYS A 47 -0.50 22.18 22.08
CA CYS A 47 0.03 23.14 21.09
C CYS A 47 -0.78 23.19 19.77
N GLY A 48 -1.80 22.37 19.56
CA GLY A 48 -2.68 22.39 18.39
C GLY A 48 -2.08 21.87 17.08
N LYS A 49 -0.76 21.63 16.97
CA LYS A 49 -0.08 21.26 15.71
C LYS A 49 -0.68 20.01 15.03
N CYS A 50 -1.16 19.05 15.80
CA CYS A 50 -1.77 17.83 15.26
C CYS A 50 -3.09 18.09 14.52
N GLU A 51 -3.81 19.14 14.86
CA GLU A 51 -5.06 19.55 14.20
C GLU A 51 -4.74 20.36 12.94
N THR A 52 -3.76 21.28 13.00
CA THR A 52 -3.39 22.12 11.84
C THR A 52 -2.89 21.31 10.63
N VAL A 53 -2.25 20.15 10.87
CA VAL A 53 -1.76 19.29 9.79
C VAL A 53 -2.77 18.23 9.35
N CYS A 54 -3.99 18.22 9.88
CA CYS A 54 -4.97 17.20 9.57
C CYS A 54 -5.71 17.52 8.25
N PRO A 55 -5.55 16.72 7.18
CA PRO A 55 -6.20 16.99 5.90
C PRO A 55 -7.73 16.78 5.93
N LYS A 56 -8.25 16.14 6.99
CA LYS A 56 -9.71 16.00 7.21
C LYS A 56 -10.31 17.26 7.82
N LEU A 57 -9.54 18.02 8.61
CA LEU A 57 -9.96 19.28 9.20
C LEU A 57 -9.65 20.47 8.28
N HIS A 58 -8.58 20.37 7.50
CA HIS A 58 -8.08 21.43 6.62
C HIS A 58 -7.76 20.85 5.24
N SER A 59 -8.81 20.61 4.42
CA SER A 59 -8.63 20.17 3.04
C SER A 59 -8.00 21.25 2.16
N PHE A 60 -7.39 20.83 1.06
CA PHE A 60 -7.02 21.73 -0.03
C PHE A 60 -8.25 22.10 -0.85
N GLU A 61 -8.20 23.27 -1.50
CA GLU A 61 -9.17 23.60 -2.54
C GLU A 61 -9.00 22.69 -3.74
N ALA A 62 -10.08 22.46 -4.48
CA ALA A 62 -10.00 21.71 -5.71
C ALA A 62 -9.30 22.54 -6.78
N HIS A 63 -8.35 21.93 -7.46
CA HIS A 63 -7.70 22.52 -8.63
C HIS A 63 -8.09 21.73 -9.87
N GLU A 64 -8.49 22.44 -10.91
CA GLU A 64 -8.62 21.84 -12.24
C GLU A 64 -7.25 21.47 -12.76
N PRO A 65 -7.10 20.31 -13.44
CA PRO A 65 -5.83 19.92 -14.00
C PRO A 65 -5.41 20.91 -15.11
N LEU A 66 -4.19 21.43 -15.03
CA LEU A 66 -3.63 22.31 -16.05
C LEU A 66 -3.52 21.61 -17.41
N LYS A 67 -3.14 20.32 -17.40
CA LYS A 67 -2.99 19.47 -18.58
C LYS A 67 -3.30 18.03 -18.24
N VAL A 68 -3.84 17.30 -19.20
CA VAL A 68 -4.10 15.86 -19.12
C VAL A 68 -3.39 15.18 -20.28
N PHE A 69 -2.67 14.10 -19.98
CA PHE A 69 -1.91 13.34 -20.98
C PHE A 69 -2.28 11.86 -20.90
N ALA A 70 -2.44 11.21 -22.05
CA ALA A 70 -2.35 9.77 -22.17
C ALA A 70 -0.88 9.40 -22.41
N ALA A 71 -0.28 8.62 -21.51
CA ALA A 71 1.14 8.31 -21.56
C ALA A 71 1.41 6.87 -21.11
N GLN A 72 2.50 6.30 -21.64
CA GLN A 72 3.03 5.01 -21.21
C GLN A 72 4.55 5.02 -21.25
N HIS A 73 5.17 4.16 -20.45
CA HIS A 73 6.62 3.96 -20.51
C HIS A 73 7.03 3.40 -21.87
N PHE A 74 8.14 3.87 -22.44
CA PHE A 74 8.60 3.43 -23.76
C PHE A 74 9.14 1.97 -23.72
N ASP A 75 9.75 1.55 -22.59
CA ASP A 75 10.26 0.20 -22.39
C ASP A 75 9.11 -0.76 -22.03
N GLU A 76 8.97 -1.85 -22.81
CA GLU A 76 7.95 -2.88 -22.63
C GLU A 76 8.16 -3.68 -21.36
N SER A 77 9.39 -3.95 -20.94
CA SER A 77 9.69 -4.67 -19.72
C SER A 77 9.26 -3.89 -18.48
N ALA A 78 9.48 -2.58 -18.46
CA ALA A 78 9.01 -1.69 -17.41
C ALA A 78 7.47 -1.63 -17.37
N ARG A 79 6.80 -1.61 -18.53
CA ARG A 79 5.34 -1.69 -18.62
C ARG A 79 4.80 -3.03 -18.10
N ALA A 80 5.44 -4.14 -18.46
CA ALA A 80 5.05 -5.48 -18.01
C ALA A 80 5.15 -5.59 -16.48
N ALA A 81 6.22 -5.08 -15.88
CA ALA A 81 6.44 -5.07 -14.44
C ALA A 81 5.56 -4.08 -13.67
N SER A 82 4.83 -3.19 -14.35
CA SER A 82 3.97 -2.17 -13.76
C SER A 82 2.51 -2.61 -13.77
N SER A 83 1.67 -2.04 -12.90
CA SER A 83 0.22 -2.32 -12.89
C SER A 83 -0.50 -1.75 -14.10
N SER A 84 -0.01 -0.64 -14.67
CA SER A 84 -0.59 0.08 -15.80
C SER A 84 0.50 0.49 -16.79
N GLY A 85 0.48 1.71 -17.29
CA GLY A 85 1.40 2.22 -18.31
C GLY A 85 2.85 2.45 -17.88
N GLY A 86 3.21 2.26 -16.60
CA GLY A 86 4.60 2.35 -16.13
C GLY A 86 5.08 3.77 -15.79
N ILE A 87 4.18 4.75 -15.69
CA ILE A 87 4.54 6.16 -15.41
C ILE A 87 5.25 6.32 -14.06
N PHE A 88 4.85 5.57 -13.02
CA PHE A 88 5.60 5.56 -11.76
C PHE A 88 7.08 5.25 -11.98
N THR A 89 7.38 4.20 -12.76
CA THR A 89 8.76 3.80 -13.06
C THR A 89 9.52 4.90 -13.78
N LEU A 90 8.89 5.53 -14.79
CA LEU A 90 9.50 6.63 -15.56
C LEU A 90 9.90 7.81 -14.66
N LEU A 91 8.99 8.24 -13.77
CA LEU A 91 9.25 9.34 -12.83
C LEU A 91 10.33 8.96 -11.81
N ALA A 92 10.26 7.74 -11.29
CA ALA A 92 11.19 7.24 -10.30
C ALA A 92 12.62 7.11 -10.85
N ASP A 93 12.76 6.58 -12.07
CA ASP A 93 14.05 6.46 -12.74
C ASP A 93 14.67 7.84 -12.99
N ALA A 94 13.88 8.82 -13.43
CA ALA A 94 14.36 10.20 -13.61
C ALA A 94 14.91 10.79 -12.32
N VAL A 95 14.19 10.65 -11.21
CA VAL A 95 14.60 11.17 -9.90
C VAL A 95 15.85 10.46 -9.37
N ILE A 96 15.95 9.13 -9.50
CA ILE A 96 17.13 8.37 -9.06
C ILE A 96 18.35 8.71 -9.89
N ASN A 97 18.21 8.88 -11.21
CA ASN A 97 19.32 9.26 -12.09
C ASN A 97 19.94 10.63 -11.72
N GLU A 98 19.16 11.51 -11.10
CA GLU A 98 19.62 12.80 -10.57
C GLU A 98 20.12 12.71 -9.12
N GLY A 99 20.31 11.50 -8.56
CA GLY A 99 20.72 11.28 -7.17
C GLY A 99 19.60 11.57 -6.16
N GLY A 100 18.36 11.61 -6.60
CA GLY A 100 17.19 11.82 -5.76
C GLY A 100 16.75 10.61 -4.96
N VAL A 101 15.60 10.73 -4.29
CA VAL A 101 15.02 9.72 -3.40
C VAL A 101 13.55 9.48 -3.78
N VAL A 102 13.14 8.23 -3.85
CA VAL A 102 11.78 7.83 -4.21
C VAL A 102 11.08 7.19 -3.03
N PHE A 103 9.95 7.77 -2.61
CA PHE A 103 9.05 7.24 -1.59
C PHE A 103 7.83 6.60 -2.23
N GLY A 104 7.42 5.45 -1.70
CA GLY A 104 6.23 4.75 -2.19
C GLY A 104 5.79 3.62 -1.27
N ALA A 105 4.77 2.88 -1.67
CA ALA A 105 4.27 1.72 -0.94
C ALA A 105 4.95 0.44 -1.39
N ARG A 106 5.44 -0.36 -0.44
CA ARG A 106 5.93 -1.72 -0.66
C ARG A 106 5.31 -2.70 0.34
N PHE A 107 5.47 -3.98 0.10
CA PHE A 107 5.15 -4.98 1.13
C PHE A 107 6.24 -5.03 2.20
N ASP A 108 5.82 -5.25 3.44
CA ASP A 108 6.71 -5.63 4.55
C ASP A 108 6.83 -7.18 4.60
N SER A 109 7.66 -7.69 5.49
CA SER A 109 7.90 -9.13 5.67
C SER A 109 6.66 -9.95 6.06
N ASP A 110 5.66 -9.30 6.64
CA ASP A 110 4.36 -9.87 7.01
C ASP A 110 3.27 -9.67 5.93
N TRP A 111 3.63 -9.20 4.73
CA TRP A 111 2.74 -8.85 3.63
C TRP A 111 1.74 -7.72 3.95
N SER A 112 1.93 -6.98 5.01
CA SER A 112 1.30 -5.67 5.17
C SER A 112 1.95 -4.65 4.24
N ALA A 113 1.21 -3.60 3.85
CA ALA A 113 1.80 -2.52 3.07
C ALA A 113 2.37 -1.43 3.98
N ILE A 114 3.56 -0.97 3.65
CA ILE A 114 4.23 0.15 4.31
C ILE A 114 4.70 1.16 3.28
N HIS A 115 4.80 2.42 3.68
CA HIS A 115 5.60 3.40 2.96
C HIS A 115 7.06 3.29 3.40
N ASP A 116 7.93 3.37 2.42
CA ASP A 116 9.38 3.34 2.58
C ASP A 116 10.01 4.15 1.45
N PHE A 117 11.33 4.20 1.39
CA PHE A 117 12.06 4.89 0.33
C PHE A 117 13.17 4.02 -0.26
N THR A 118 13.62 4.41 -1.44
CA THR A 118 14.81 3.88 -2.10
C THR A 118 15.56 4.98 -2.82
N GLU A 119 16.87 4.74 -2.99
CA GLU A 119 17.81 5.60 -3.72
C GLU A 119 18.42 4.86 -4.91
N THR A 120 17.94 3.62 -5.19
CA THR A 120 18.52 2.75 -6.23
C THR A 120 17.45 2.17 -7.14
N HIS A 121 17.82 1.85 -8.37
CA HIS A 121 16.94 1.20 -9.34
C HIS A 121 16.50 -0.21 -8.90
N GLU A 122 17.38 -0.97 -8.24
CA GLU A 122 17.05 -2.29 -7.70
C GLU A 122 15.94 -2.18 -6.64
N GLY A 123 16.05 -1.19 -5.75
CA GLY A 123 15.06 -0.93 -4.71
C GLY A 123 13.68 -0.56 -5.25
N LEU A 124 13.59 0.03 -6.47
CA LEU A 124 12.33 0.38 -7.10
C LEU A 124 11.43 -0.82 -7.37
N GLN A 125 11.97 -2.02 -7.53
CA GLN A 125 11.18 -3.22 -7.80
C GLN A 125 10.14 -3.47 -6.70
N ALA A 126 10.48 -3.22 -5.43
CA ALA A 126 9.57 -3.39 -4.30
C ALA A 126 8.36 -2.43 -4.34
N PHE A 127 8.50 -1.28 -4.99
CA PHE A 127 7.47 -0.24 -5.08
C PHE A 127 6.56 -0.41 -6.30
N ARG A 128 7.01 -1.14 -7.32
CA ARG A 128 6.19 -1.45 -8.50
C ARG A 128 4.98 -2.30 -8.14
N GLY A 129 3.94 -2.18 -8.94
CA GLY A 129 2.71 -2.94 -8.76
C GLY A 129 1.76 -2.35 -7.71
N SER A 130 0.47 -2.40 -7.97
CA SER A 130 -0.58 -1.95 -7.05
C SER A 130 -0.66 -2.84 -5.83
N LYS A 131 -0.87 -2.23 -4.67
CA LYS A 131 -1.17 -2.92 -3.41
C LYS A 131 -2.53 -2.41 -2.95
N TYR A 132 -3.58 -3.21 -3.15
CA TYR A 132 -4.96 -2.83 -2.78
C TYR A 132 -5.21 -3.06 -1.29
N LEU A 133 -4.45 -2.35 -0.45
CA LEU A 133 -4.60 -2.28 0.99
C LEU A 133 -3.99 -0.97 1.52
N GLN A 134 -4.32 -0.59 2.76
CA GLN A 134 -3.77 0.64 3.33
C GLN A 134 -2.31 0.46 3.72
N SER A 135 -1.41 1.29 3.17
CA SER A 135 -0.02 1.33 3.60
C SER A 135 0.16 2.19 4.87
N ARG A 136 1.02 1.71 5.77
CA ARG A 136 1.43 2.45 6.99
C ARG A 136 2.50 3.46 6.62
N ILE A 137 2.25 4.75 6.86
CA ILE A 137 3.18 5.84 6.51
C ILE A 137 4.46 5.82 7.36
N ARG A 138 4.41 5.27 8.59
CA ARG A 138 5.55 5.25 9.51
C ARG A 138 6.09 6.69 9.75
N ASN A 139 7.40 6.91 9.62
CA ASN A 139 8.09 8.20 9.77
C ASN A 139 8.52 8.82 8.43
N THR A 140 7.94 8.39 7.31
CA THR A 140 8.40 8.78 5.97
C THR A 140 8.25 10.26 5.67
N TYR A 141 7.32 10.99 6.30
CA TYR A 141 7.23 12.44 6.12
C TYR A 141 8.44 13.16 6.74
N GLN A 142 8.89 12.71 7.93
CA GLN A 142 10.10 13.23 8.56
C GLN A 142 11.36 12.92 7.74
N GLN A 143 11.42 11.71 7.14
CA GLN A 143 12.51 11.31 6.28
C GLN A 143 12.52 12.14 4.98
N ALA A 144 11.38 12.31 4.34
CA ALA A 144 11.23 13.15 3.15
C ALA A 144 11.66 14.61 3.45
N GLU A 145 11.21 15.19 4.56
CA GLU A 145 11.61 16.54 4.98
C GLU A 145 13.13 16.68 5.14
N LYS A 146 13.80 15.65 5.69
CA LYS A 146 15.27 15.66 5.82
C LYS A 146 15.97 15.70 4.46
N PHE A 147 15.54 14.87 3.51
CA PHE A 147 16.08 14.86 2.15
C PHE A 147 15.82 16.17 1.42
N LEU A 148 14.61 16.71 1.52
CA LEU A 148 14.26 18.01 0.94
C LEU A 148 15.13 19.14 1.47
N LYS A 149 15.33 19.20 2.78
CA LYS A 149 16.19 20.20 3.44
C LYS A 149 17.67 20.06 3.09
N SER A 150 18.12 18.85 2.69
CA SER A 150 19.47 18.64 2.20
C SER A 150 19.63 18.99 0.71
N GLY A 151 18.60 19.51 0.05
CA GLY A 151 18.60 19.90 -1.36
C GLY A 151 18.40 18.75 -2.34
N ARG A 152 18.11 17.52 -1.88
CA ARG A 152 17.90 16.37 -2.76
C ARG A 152 16.51 16.39 -3.38
N GLN A 153 16.41 15.94 -4.63
CA GLN A 153 15.13 15.69 -5.29
C GLN A 153 14.40 14.56 -4.59
N VAL A 154 13.11 14.74 -4.31
CA VAL A 154 12.24 13.75 -3.68
C VAL A 154 11.01 13.51 -4.54
N LEU A 155 10.81 12.29 -4.98
CA LEU A 155 9.53 11.81 -5.48
C LEU A 155 8.78 11.14 -4.32
N PHE A 156 7.63 11.66 -3.94
CA PHE A 156 6.77 11.03 -2.95
C PHE A 156 5.46 10.60 -3.60
N THR A 157 5.21 9.29 -3.64
CA THR A 157 3.98 8.73 -4.22
C THR A 157 3.06 8.17 -3.12
N GLY A 158 1.75 8.36 -3.26
CA GLY A 158 0.80 7.86 -2.27
C GLY A 158 -0.66 8.06 -2.66
N THR A 159 -1.56 7.62 -1.80
CA THR A 159 -2.99 7.95 -1.96
C THR A 159 -3.20 9.46 -1.78
N PRO A 160 -4.29 10.05 -2.32
CA PRO A 160 -4.55 11.49 -2.16
C PRO A 160 -4.50 11.95 -0.68
N CYS A 161 -5.00 11.14 0.24
CA CYS A 161 -4.97 11.51 1.66
C CYS A 161 -3.56 11.42 2.29
N GLN A 162 -2.68 10.59 1.76
CA GLN A 162 -1.28 10.53 2.18
C GLN A 162 -0.50 11.72 1.64
N ILE A 163 -0.72 12.10 0.38
CA ILE A 163 -0.12 13.32 -0.19
C ILE A 163 -0.61 14.56 0.54
N ALA A 164 -1.92 14.69 0.78
CA ALA A 164 -2.45 15.78 1.57
C ALA A 164 -1.83 15.83 2.99
N GLY A 165 -1.64 14.67 3.61
CA GLY A 165 -0.95 14.55 4.91
C GLY A 165 0.50 15.01 4.85
N LEU A 166 1.26 14.64 3.81
CA LEU A 166 2.63 15.09 3.58
C LEU A 166 2.71 16.61 3.41
N LYS A 167 1.94 17.18 2.47
CA LYS A 167 1.94 18.61 2.18
C LYS A 167 1.56 19.43 3.43
N LYS A 168 0.56 18.99 4.22
CA LYS A 168 0.19 19.64 5.49
C LYS A 168 1.26 19.45 6.57
N TYR A 169 1.96 18.33 6.60
CA TYR A 169 3.08 18.10 7.51
C TYR A 169 4.25 19.04 7.21
N LEU A 170 4.63 19.18 5.95
CA LEU A 170 5.75 20.02 5.51
C LEU A 170 5.50 21.52 5.78
N ARG A 171 4.26 22.00 5.67
CA ARG A 171 3.81 23.38 5.92
C ARG A 171 4.49 24.44 5.06
N THR A 172 5.30 24.06 4.12
CA THR A 172 5.96 24.91 3.14
C THR A 172 6.11 24.14 1.84
N ASP A 173 6.18 24.85 0.74
CA ASP A 173 6.46 24.26 -0.55
C ASP A 173 7.97 24.06 -0.71
N TYR A 174 8.33 23.01 -1.45
CA TYR A 174 9.71 22.65 -1.78
C TYR A 174 9.80 22.42 -3.28
N ASP A 175 10.64 23.20 -3.98
CA ASP A 175 10.84 23.09 -5.44
C ASP A 175 11.46 21.73 -5.85
N ASN A 176 12.12 21.07 -4.90
CA ASN A 176 12.72 19.74 -5.07
C ASN A 176 11.80 18.59 -4.62
N LEU A 177 10.50 18.82 -4.40
CA LEU A 177 9.49 17.80 -4.13
C LEU A 177 8.58 17.60 -5.35
N LEU A 178 8.50 16.37 -5.85
CA LEU A 178 7.45 15.93 -6.75
C LEU A 178 6.47 15.02 -5.96
N ALA A 179 5.32 15.56 -5.60
CA ALA A 179 4.27 14.83 -4.90
C ALA A 179 3.25 14.27 -5.88
N VAL A 180 3.16 12.95 -5.96
CA VAL A 180 2.32 12.24 -6.93
C VAL A 180 1.27 11.41 -6.22
N ASP A 181 0.00 11.68 -6.50
CA ASP A 181 -1.07 10.79 -6.10
C ASP A 181 -1.62 9.97 -7.29
N PHE A 182 -2.59 9.14 -7.00
CA PHE A 182 -3.27 8.34 -8.02
C PHE A 182 -4.78 8.37 -7.81
N VAL A 183 -5.54 8.08 -8.87
CA VAL A 183 -6.99 7.92 -8.79
C VAL A 183 -7.30 6.79 -7.81
N CYS A 184 -7.79 7.15 -6.64
CA CYS A 184 -7.94 6.25 -5.50
C CYS A 184 -9.40 5.82 -5.32
N HIS A 185 -9.64 4.50 -5.40
CA HIS A 185 -10.93 3.90 -5.09
C HIS A 185 -11.24 3.97 -3.57
N GLY A 186 -10.27 3.59 -2.74
CA GLY A 186 -10.34 3.50 -1.29
C GLY A 186 -9.28 2.52 -0.80
N VAL A 187 -9.20 2.32 0.52
CA VAL A 187 -8.28 1.37 1.14
C VAL A 187 -9.06 0.35 1.97
N PRO A 188 -8.93 -0.96 1.66
CA PRO A 188 -9.63 -2.00 2.40
C PRO A 188 -8.97 -2.28 3.76
N SER A 189 -9.70 -3.00 4.60
CA SER A 189 -9.30 -3.41 5.95
C SER A 189 -8.02 -4.24 5.94
N PRO A 190 -7.00 -3.85 6.72
CA PRO A 190 -5.78 -4.66 6.87
C PRO A 190 -6.04 -6.02 7.50
N LEU A 191 -7.02 -6.14 8.40
CA LEU A 191 -7.37 -7.42 9.01
C LEU A 191 -8.06 -8.36 8.01
N VAL A 192 -8.93 -7.85 7.14
CA VAL A 192 -9.54 -8.64 6.06
C VAL A 192 -8.46 -9.18 5.12
N TRP A 193 -7.47 -8.35 4.76
CA TRP A 193 -6.32 -8.78 3.98
C TRP A 193 -5.55 -9.92 4.66
N LYS A 194 -5.20 -9.74 5.92
CA LYS A 194 -4.46 -10.75 6.69
C LYS A 194 -5.21 -12.08 6.73
N LYS A 195 -6.51 -12.05 7.07
CA LYS A 195 -7.35 -13.26 7.10
C LYS A 195 -7.48 -13.92 5.74
N TYR A 196 -7.65 -13.12 4.68
CA TYR A 196 -7.70 -13.65 3.32
C TYR A 196 -6.43 -14.44 2.95
N LEU A 197 -5.24 -13.91 3.31
CA LEU A 197 -3.98 -14.64 3.09
C LEU A 197 -3.90 -15.92 3.93
N GLU A 198 -4.25 -15.86 5.21
CA GLU A 198 -4.25 -17.01 6.13
C GLU A 198 -5.17 -18.13 5.61
N GLU A 199 -6.39 -17.80 5.20
CA GLU A 199 -7.37 -18.75 4.65
C GLU A 199 -6.91 -19.32 3.29
N THR A 200 -6.34 -18.48 2.42
CA THR A 200 -5.83 -18.92 1.11
C THR A 200 -4.72 -19.95 1.29
N ILE A 201 -3.80 -19.74 2.23
CA ILE A 201 -2.71 -20.67 2.53
C ILE A 201 -3.28 -21.97 3.14
N ALA A 202 -4.20 -21.86 4.10
CA ALA A 202 -4.82 -23.01 4.77
C ALA A 202 -5.56 -23.91 3.77
N CYS A 203 -6.40 -23.35 2.89
CA CYS A 203 -7.14 -24.08 1.88
C CYS A 203 -6.23 -24.87 0.91
N GLN A 204 -5.06 -24.33 0.58
CA GLN A 204 -4.09 -25.06 -0.25
C GLN A 204 -3.44 -26.23 0.50
N CYS A 205 -3.28 -26.13 1.82
CA CYS A 205 -2.79 -27.25 2.64
C CYS A 205 -3.80 -28.40 2.69
N GLU A 206 -5.09 -28.10 2.86
CA GLU A 206 -6.16 -29.11 2.89
C GLU A 206 -6.33 -29.86 1.57
N LYS A 207 -6.31 -29.18 0.42
CA LYS A 207 -6.41 -29.82 -0.91
C LYS A 207 -5.31 -30.86 -1.14
N LYS A 208 -4.10 -30.63 -0.63
CA LYS A 208 -2.99 -31.58 -0.75
C LYS A 208 -3.19 -32.80 0.15
N SER A 209 -3.75 -32.62 1.35
CA SER A 209 -4.04 -33.73 2.26
C SER A 209 -5.12 -34.68 1.71
N VAL A 210 -6.16 -34.15 1.09
CA VAL A 210 -7.21 -34.96 0.43
C VAL A 210 -6.66 -35.76 -0.74
N LEU A 211 -5.77 -35.20 -1.55
CA LEU A 211 -5.13 -35.90 -2.68
C LEU A 211 -4.19 -37.04 -2.22
N LEU A 212 -3.55 -36.90 -1.05
CA LEU A 212 -2.71 -37.95 -0.46
C LEU A 212 -3.54 -39.10 0.12
N HIS A 213 -4.73 -38.84 0.62
CA HIS A 213 -5.64 -39.86 1.18
C HIS A 213 -6.42 -40.61 0.11
N SER A 214 -6.53 -40.12 -1.11
CA SER A 214 -7.19 -40.77 -2.23
C SER A 214 -6.29 -41.72 -3.00
N ASN A 215 -5.02 -41.91 -2.63
CA ASN A 215 -4.10 -42.83 -3.27
C ASN A 215 -4.07 -44.19 -2.52
N PRO A 216 -4.64 -45.28 -3.03
CA PRO A 216 -4.82 -46.55 -2.32
C PRO A 216 -3.52 -47.36 -2.06
N LEU A 217 -2.36 -46.83 -2.42
CA LEU A 217 -1.06 -47.48 -2.22
C LEU A 217 -0.30 -47.05 -1.00
N ILE A 218 -0.84 -46.14 -0.19
CA ILE A 218 -0.21 -45.70 1.05
C ILE A 218 -1.05 -46.18 2.24
N SER A 219 -0.85 -47.49 2.59
CA SER A 219 -1.42 -48.09 3.77
C SER A 219 -0.68 -47.67 5.04
N GLU A 220 -1.45 -47.24 6.00
CA GLU A 220 -1.26 -47.30 7.44
C GLU A 220 0.18 -47.52 7.99
N ARG A 221 0.87 -46.45 8.37
CA ARG A 221 1.64 -46.31 9.60
C ARG A 221 2.20 -44.90 9.71
N GLY A 222 1.69 -44.14 10.68
CA GLY A 222 2.33 -42.90 11.16
C GLY A 222 1.64 -41.62 10.73
N SER A 223 0.50 -41.35 11.34
CA SER A 223 -0.07 -40.00 11.37
C SER A 223 0.85 -39.05 12.16
N ILE A 224 1.83 -38.51 11.50
CA ILE A 224 2.41 -37.23 11.90
C ILE A 224 1.92 -36.25 10.85
N ALA A 225 1.00 -35.38 11.24
CA ALA A 225 0.59 -34.24 10.43
C ALA A 225 1.85 -33.38 10.22
N HIS A 226 2.53 -33.59 9.11
CA HIS A 226 3.61 -32.71 8.67
C HIS A 226 2.94 -31.38 8.32
N ILE A 227 2.96 -30.43 9.24
CA ILE A 227 2.58 -29.05 9.02
C ILE A 227 3.65 -28.48 8.10
N HIS A 228 3.46 -28.64 6.80
CA HIS A 228 4.30 -28.01 5.79
C HIS A 228 4.13 -26.51 5.91
N LYS A 229 5.18 -25.82 6.37
CA LYS A 229 5.19 -24.37 6.56
C LYS A 229 5.38 -23.71 5.19
N ARG A 230 4.27 -23.35 4.54
CA ARG A 230 4.32 -22.61 3.28
C ARG A 230 4.67 -21.15 3.55
N LYS A 231 5.54 -20.62 2.71
CA LYS A 231 5.93 -19.23 2.71
C LYS A 231 5.40 -18.56 1.44
N ILE A 232 4.88 -17.34 1.59
CA ILE A 232 4.57 -16.51 0.44
C ILE A 232 5.88 -15.91 -0.08
N ASP A 233 6.14 -16.07 -1.37
CA ASP A 233 7.30 -15.49 -2.04
C ASP A 233 6.96 -14.23 -2.80
N THR A 234 5.81 -14.22 -3.50
CA THR A 234 5.35 -13.06 -4.26
C THR A 234 3.85 -12.88 -4.20
N ILE A 235 3.41 -11.63 -4.25
CA ILE A 235 2.01 -11.24 -4.42
C ILE A 235 1.92 -10.21 -5.54
N SER A 236 1.02 -10.45 -6.49
CA SER A 236 0.66 -9.49 -7.53
C SER A 236 -0.84 -9.29 -7.58
N PHE A 237 -1.30 -8.07 -7.35
CA PHE A 237 -2.72 -7.72 -7.50
C PHE A 237 -3.16 -7.53 -8.94
N ARG A 238 -2.21 -7.33 -9.84
CA ARG A 238 -2.48 -7.08 -11.27
C ARG A 238 -1.51 -7.86 -12.15
N ASN A 239 -1.49 -9.18 -11.99
CA ASN A 239 -0.80 -10.07 -12.91
C ASN A 239 -1.50 -10.00 -14.28
N LYS A 240 -0.73 -9.78 -15.36
CA LYS A 240 -1.23 -9.49 -16.70
C LYS A 240 -1.18 -10.68 -17.66
N ASP A 241 -0.99 -11.90 -17.18
CA ASP A 241 -0.88 -13.10 -18.04
C ASP A 241 -2.12 -13.28 -18.93
N LEU A 242 -3.30 -12.83 -18.49
CA LEU A 242 -4.53 -12.80 -19.26
C LEU A 242 -4.79 -11.46 -19.97
N GLY A 243 -3.80 -10.58 -19.99
CA GLY A 243 -3.89 -9.23 -20.55
C GLY A 243 -4.23 -8.15 -19.51
N TRP A 244 -4.02 -6.91 -19.89
CA TRP A 244 -4.14 -5.76 -18.99
C TRP A 244 -5.56 -5.52 -18.45
N LYS A 245 -6.58 -5.71 -19.30
CA LYS A 245 -7.99 -5.53 -18.91
C LYS A 245 -8.56 -6.71 -18.09
N LYS A 246 -7.96 -7.90 -18.22
CA LYS A 246 -8.38 -9.14 -17.54
C LYS A 246 -7.28 -9.61 -16.57
N TYR A 247 -6.77 -8.66 -15.77
CA TYR A 247 -5.71 -9.01 -14.82
C TYR A 247 -6.19 -9.97 -13.73
N SER A 248 -5.24 -10.70 -13.16
CA SER A 248 -5.46 -11.65 -12.08
C SER A 248 -4.77 -11.21 -10.79
N PHE A 249 -5.34 -11.58 -9.66
CA PHE A 249 -4.61 -11.68 -8.41
C PHE A 249 -3.75 -12.94 -8.45
N ALA A 250 -2.46 -12.81 -8.26
CA ALA A 250 -1.53 -13.93 -8.29
C ALA A 250 -0.70 -14.00 -6.99
N LEU A 251 -0.44 -15.23 -6.55
CA LEU A 251 0.28 -15.56 -5.33
C LEU A 251 1.24 -16.71 -5.62
N THR A 252 2.52 -16.54 -5.29
CA THR A 252 3.51 -17.63 -5.33
C THR A 252 3.83 -18.08 -3.92
N LEU A 253 3.71 -19.39 -3.69
CA LEU A 253 4.03 -20.02 -2.41
C LEU A 253 5.19 -20.98 -2.59
N SER A 254 6.16 -20.99 -1.70
CA SER A 254 7.18 -22.03 -1.56
C SER A 254 6.95 -22.87 -0.33
N GLU A 255 7.32 -24.15 -0.46
CA GLU A 255 7.25 -25.13 0.59
C GLU A 255 8.55 -25.94 0.58
N VAL A 256 9.20 -26.05 1.73
CA VAL A 256 10.35 -26.93 1.90
C VAL A 256 9.86 -28.26 2.46
N THR A 257 10.07 -29.33 1.71
CA THR A 257 9.74 -30.69 2.18
C THR A 257 10.71 -31.15 3.27
N THR A 258 10.33 -32.21 4.00
CA THR A 258 11.19 -32.81 5.04
C THR A 258 12.49 -33.38 4.51
N ILE A 259 12.56 -33.67 3.21
CA ILE A 259 13.76 -34.15 2.50
C ILE A 259 14.55 -33.02 1.83
N GLY A 260 14.18 -31.73 2.10
CA GLY A 260 14.90 -30.56 1.60
C GLY A 260 14.53 -30.14 0.17
N GLU A 261 13.57 -30.79 -0.48
CA GLU A 261 13.09 -30.35 -1.80
C GLU A 261 12.23 -29.09 -1.65
N GLN A 262 12.42 -28.14 -2.57
CA GLN A 262 11.61 -26.93 -2.64
C GLN A 262 10.52 -27.09 -3.71
N ASN A 263 9.28 -27.04 -3.27
CA ASN A 263 8.11 -27.01 -4.15
C ASN A 263 7.58 -25.58 -4.25
N THR A 264 7.19 -25.17 -5.44
CA THR A 264 6.57 -23.87 -5.70
C THR A 264 5.15 -24.07 -6.22
N VAL A 265 4.19 -23.34 -5.64
CA VAL A 265 2.79 -23.31 -6.06
C VAL A 265 2.46 -21.91 -6.52
N PHE A 266 2.02 -21.81 -7.77
CA PHE A 266 1.50 -20.56 -8.33
C PHE A 266 -0.02 -20.59 -8.33
N LEU A 267 -0.64 -19.60 -7.70
CA LEU A 267 -2.08 -19.41 -7.65
C LEU A 267 -2.41 -18.13 -8.40
N SER A 268 -3.33 -18.22 -9.35
CA SER A 268 -3.81 -17.06 -10.10
C SER A 268 -5.32 -17.14 -10.23
N THR A 269 -6.00 -16.06 -9.92
CA THR A 269 -7.47 -15.95 -10.01
C THR A 269 -7.80 -14.61 -10.64
N ILE A 270 -8.60 -14.61 -11.70
CA ILE A 270 -9.05 -13.38 -12.35
C ILE A 270 -9.74 -12.46 -11.32
N PHE A 271 -9.52 -11.16 -11.42
CA PHE A 271 -9.99 -10.18 -10.43
C PHE A 271 -11.49 -10.25 -10.14
N SER A 272 -12.30 -10.60 -11.17
CA SER A 272 -13.76 -10.74 -11.06
C SER A 272 -14.23 -11.99 -10.30
N GLU A 273 -13.35 -12.98 -10.09
CA GLU A 273 -13.62 -14.22 -9.36
C GLU A 273 -12.87 -14.28 -8.02
N ASN A 274 -11.88 -13.42 -7.84
CA ASN A 274 -11.12 -13.34 -6.60
C ASN A 274 -11.95 -12.67 -5.49
N THR A 275 -12.24 -13.38 -4.42
CA THR A 275 -13.13 -12.91 -3.35
C THR A 275 -12.67 -11.64 -2.67
N TYR A 276 -11.35 -11.46 -2.47
CA TYR A 276 -10.80 -10.23 -1.91
C TYR A 276 -11.01 -9.04 -2.86
N MET A 277 -10.74 -9.24 -4.15
CA MET A 277 -10.93 -8.21 -5.17
C MET A 277 -12.41 -7.85 -5.37
N GLN A 278 -13.31 -8.84 -5.33
CA GLN A 278 -14.76 -8.61 -5.37
C GLN A 278 -15.22 -7.77 -4.18
N ALA A 279 -14.81 -8.11 -2.96
CA ALA A 279 -15.14 -7.37 -1.75
C ALA A 279 -14.59 -5.93 -1.78
N PHE A 280 -13.36 -5.75 -2.29
CA PHE A 280 -12.76 -4.43 -2.48
C PHE A 280 -13.54 -3.57 -3.48
N LEU A 281 -13.84 -4.10 -4.66
CA LEU A 281 -14.57 -3.38 -5.71
C LEU A 281 -16.02 -3.08 -5.32
N ALA A 282 -16.63 -3.96 -4.51
CA ALA A 282 -17.96 -3.76 -3.94
C ALA A 282 -17.98 -2.84 -2.69
N ASN A 283 -16.84 -2.31 -2.28
CA ASN A 283 -16.69 -1.42 -1.13
C ASN A 283 -17.00 -2.05 0.24
N PHE A 284 -16.98 -3.37 0.41
CA PHE A 284 -17.41 -4.00 1.66
C PHE A 284 -16.48 -3.77 2.85
N SER A 285 -15.19 -3.54 2.61
CA SER A 285 -14.19 -3.47 3.69
C SER A 285 -13.36 -2.19 3.66
N LEU A 286 -13.85 -1.13 3.04
CA LEU A 286 -13.11 0.13 2.95
C LEU A 286 -13.05 0.84 4.30
N ARG A 287 -11.96 1.57 4.51
CA ARG A 287 -11.85 2.48 5.65
C ARG A 287 -13.05 3.43 5.68
N PRO A 288 -13.70 3.66 6.85
CA PRO A 288 -14.89 4.52 6.94
C PRO A 288 -14.73 5.90 6.30
N SER A 289 -13.54 6.50 6.38
CA SER A 289 -13.27 7.80 5.75
C SER A 289 -13.22 7.78 4.22
N CYS A 290 -13.11 6.63 3.58
CA CYS A 290 -13.04 6.51 2.12
C CYS A 290 -14.40 6.77 1.45
N TYR A 291 -15.51 6.50 2.15
CA TYR A 291 -16.86 6.75 1.64
C TYR A 291 -17.17 8.25 1.48
N HIS A 292 -16.53 9.10 2.31
CA HIS A 292 -16.69 10.56 2.28
C HIS A 292 -15.30 11.23 2.28
N CYS A 293 -14.47 10.88 1.29
CA CYS A 293 -13.10 11.34 1.21
C CYS A 293 -13.03 12.80 0.75
N PRO A 294 -12.54 13.74 1.58
CA PRO A 294 -12.51 15.16 1.22
C PRO A 294 -11.36 15.54 0.30
N VAL A 295 -10.42 14.61 0.05
CA VAL A 295 -9.20 14.87 -0.72
C VAL A 295 -9.18 14.19 -2.09
N LYS A 296 -10.28 13.55 -2.50
CA LYS A 296 -10.47 13.06 -3.88
C LYS A 296 -10.76 14.22 -4.83
N GLY A 297 -10.53 14.02 -6.13
CA GLY A 297 -10.87 14.99 -7.17
C GLY A 297 -10.03 16.27 -7.09
N GLY A 298 -8.71 16.15 -7.13
CA GLY A 298 -7.78 17.29 -7.18
C GLY A 298 -7.63 18.08 -5.88
N LYS A 299 -8.03 17.51 -4.73
CA LYS A 299 -7.98 18.17 -3.42
C LYS A 299 -6.86 17.66 -2.50
N SER A 300 -5.87 16.98 -3.06
CA SER A 300 -4.74 16.44 -2.29
C SER A 300 -3.55 17.41 -2.16
N GLY A 301 -3.48 18.41 -3.04
CA GLY A 301 -2.30 19.26 -3.20
C GLY A 301 -1.15 18.56 -3.92
N SER A 302 -1.42 17.46 -4.65
CA SER A 302 -0.43 16.77 -5.50
C SER A 302 -0.02 17.63 -6.69
N ASP A 303 1.23 17.45 -7.13
CA ASP A 303 1.76 18.09 -8.32
C ASP A 303 1.34 17.32 -9.58
N LEU A 304 1.12 15.99 -9.45
CA LEU A 304 0.68 15.10 -10.50
C LEU A 304 -0.27 14.04 -9.96
N THR A 305 -1.34 13.73 -10.70
CA THR A 305 -2.22 12.59 -10.46
C THR A 305 -2.07 11.57 -11.58
N ILE A 306 -1.79 10.31 -11.24
CA ILE A 306 -1.73 9.21 -12.22
C ILE A 306 -2.95 8.30 -12.08
N GLY A 307 -3.38 7.72 -13.21
CA GLY A 307 -4.53 6.81 -13.24
C GLY A 307 -4.51 5.93 -14.47
N ASP A 308 -5.35 4.91 -14.48
CA ASP A 308 -5.56 4.10 -15.68
C ASP A 308 -6.33 4.91 -16.72
N PHE A 309 -5.92 4.80 -17.96
CA PHE A 309 -6.60 5.36 -19.12
C PHE A 309 -7.16 4.21 -19.98
N TRP A 310 -8.48 4.22 -20.23
CA TRP A 310 -9.20 3.17 -20.99
C TRP A 310 -9.64 3.64 -22.35
#